data_5cd49ec756f7b3af80f7ac5faafd4d4b
#
_entry.id   5cd49ec756f7b3af80f7ac5faafd4d4b
#
_cell.length_a   1.000
_cell.length_b   1.000
_cell.length_c   1.000
_cell.angle_alpha   90.00
_cell.angle_beta   90.00
_cell.angle_gamma   90.00
#
_symmetry.space_group_name_H-M   'P 1'
#
loop_
_entity.id
_entity.type
_entity.pdbx_description
1 polymer ?
#
loop_
_entity_poly.entity_id
_entity_poly.type
_entity_poly.pdbx_seq_one_letter_code
_entity_poly.pdbx_strand_id
1 'polypeptide(L)'
;MRITHYGHSCLLVETGAARVLLDPGTFSHGFEELEGLDAVVLTHAHPDHVDVERLPALLEANDGAVLRAEPETAASLRESGIEATALHAGDAFDVAGVRVAGAGGRHAVIHADVPRIGNVGVLLAAEGEPTLFHPGDSYEAVPAGVDVLAVPLNAPWAALKETVDFVRAVGASAGLVIHDGLLAAPGHAVYGNQVRSLGGLDVRESEGPTPLEF
;
A
#
# COMPACT_ATOMS: atom_id res chain seq x y z
N MET A 1 1.66 16.30 -1.52
CA MET A 1 2.06 14.87 -1.40
C MET A 1 2.65 14.39 -2.70
N ARG A 2 3.79 13.68 -2.67
CA ARG A 2 4.40 13.01 -3.83
C ARG A 2 4.38 11.51 -3.63
N ILE A 3 4.00 10.76 -4.66
CA ILE A 3 3.95 9.29 -4.59
C ILE A 3 4.71 8.71 -5.78
N THR A 4 5.72 7.87 -5.50
CA THR A 4 6.46 7.12 -6.51
C THR A 4 6.03 5.65 -6.44
N HIS A 5 5.58 5.10 -7.56
CA HIS A 5 5.19 3.70 -7.67
C HIS A 5 6.37 2.85 -8.15
N TYR A 6 6.85 1.94 -7.30
CA TYR A 6 7.97 1.03 -7.57
C TYR A 6 7.52 -0.32 -8.15
N GLY A 7 6.27 -0.38 -8.60
CA GLY A 7 5.62 -1.57 -9.16
C GLY A 7 4.73 -2.29 -8.15
N HIS A 8 3.71 -2.93 -8.65
CA HIS A 8 2.72 -3.70 -7.92
C HIS A 8 2.05 -2.91 -6.78
N SER A 9 2.42 -3.14 -5.54
CA SER A 9 1.85 -2.44 -4.38
C SER A 9 2.87 -1.53 -3.66
N CYS A 10 4.10 -1.45 -4.18
CA CYS A 10 5.17 -0.70 -3.54
C CYS A 10 5.08 0.80 -3.86
N LEU A 11 4.80 1.59 -2.84
CA LEU A 11 4.70 3.04 -2.93
C LEU A 11 5.71 3.72 -2.00
N LEU A 12 6.54 4.62 -2.53
CA LEU A 12 7.21 5.63 -1.74
C LEU A 12 6.30 6.85 -1.65
N VAL A 13 5.90 7.21 -0.44
CA VAL A 13 5.07 8.39 -0.16
C VAL A 13 5.92 9.44 0.54
N GLU A 14 6.06 10.60 -0.10
CA GLU A 14 6.71 11.77 0.45
C GLU A 14 5.63 12.81 0.75
N THR A 15 5.36 13.05 2.04
CA THR A 15 4.31 13.95 2.51
C THR A 15 4.76 14.66 3.78
N GLY A 16 4.48 15.95 3.91
CA GLY A 16 5.09 16.76 4.95
C GLY A 16 6.62 16.68 4.88
N ALA A 17 7.25 16.24 5.97
CA ALA A 17 8.70 16.00 6.03
C ALA A 17 9.07 14.51 5.92
N ALA A 18 8.08 13.60 5.92
CA ALA A 18 8.34 12.16 5.99
C ALA A 18 8.47 11.50 4.62
N ARG A 19 9.29 10.45 4.58
CA ARG A 19 9.43 9.48 3.49
C ARG A 19 9.03 8.10 3.98
N VAL A 20 7.86 7.63 3.56
CA VAL A 20 7.29 6.35 4.01
C VAL A 20 7.21 5.38 2.82
N LEU A 21 7.83 4.22 2.96
CA LEU A 21 7.75 3.15 1.97
C LEU A 21 6.68 2.14 2.40
N LEU A 22 5.75 1.83 1.48
CA LEU A 22 4.68 0.86 1.68
C LEU A 22 4.95 -0.37 0.81
N ASP A 23 4.77 -1.56 1.36
CA ASP A 23 4.76 -2.86 0.68
C ASP A 23 5.89 -3.10 -0.34
N PRO A 24 7.18 -3.06 0.04
CA PRO A 24 8.31 -3.41 -0.82
C PRO A 24 8.37 -4.92 -1.06
N GLY A 25 7.54 -5.42 -1.96
CA GLY A 25 7.38 -6.84 -2.28
C GLY A 25 8.19 -7.32 -3.47
N THR A 26 8.10 -8.62 -3.76
CA THR A 26 8.90 -9.30 -4.80
C THR A 26 8.56 -8.87 -6.23
N PHE A 27 7.38 -8.30 -6.46
CA PHE A 27 6.96 -7.78 -7.79
C PHE A 27 7.35 -6.33 -8.03
N SER A 28 8.07 -5.73 -7.07
CA SER A 28 8.52 -4.33 -7.12
C SER A 28 10.02 -4.26 -7.34
N HIS A 29 10.50 -3.18 -7.97
CA HIS A 29 11.91 -3.03 -8.35
C HIS A 29 12.39 -1.59 -8.15
N GLY A 30 13.66 -1.42 -7.76
CA GLY A 30 14.31 -0.12 -7.62
C GLY A 30 14.09 0.53 -6.25
N PHE A 31 13.31 -0.06 -5.36
CA PHE A 31 13.15 0.40 -3.98
C PHE A 31 14.39 0.09 -3.13
N GLU A 32 15.20 -0.87 -3.57
CA GLU A 32 16.40 -1.37 -2.87
C GLU A 32 17.46 -0.28 -2.67
N GLU A 33 17.47 0.74 -3.56
CA GLU A 33 18.42 1.85 -3.53
C GLU A 33 17.92 3.06 -2.74
N LEU A 34 16.75 2.95 -2.09
CA LEU A 34 16.18 4.05 -1.33
C LEU A 34 16.95 4.30 -0.04
N GLU A 35 17.27 5.56 0.20
CA GLU A 35 17.88 6.06 1.42
C GLU A 35 17.03 7.18 2.04
N GLY A 36 17.22 7.44 3.33
CA GLY A 36 16.52 8.51 4.04
C GLY A 36 15.04 8.23 4.24
N LEU A 37 14.66 6.95 4.38
CA LEU A 37 13.32 6.57 4.79
C LEU A 37 13.13 6.84 6.28
N ASP A 38 11.95 7.34 6.64
CA ASP A 38 11.52 7.50 8.04
C ASP A 38 10.73 6.27 8.53
N ALA A 39 10.02 5.60 7.62
CA ALA A 39 9.28 4.38 7.93
C ALA A 39 9.17 3.43 6.73
N VAL A 40 9.09 2.13 7.04
CA VAL A 40 8.63 1.07 6.15
C VAL A 40 7.40 0.44 6.79
N VAL A 41 6.29 0.31 6.04
CA VAL A 41 5.02 -0.23 6.55
C VAL A 41 4.53 -1.34 5.64
N LEU A 42 4.22 -2.50 6.24
CA LEU A 42 3.82 -3.71 5.53
C LEU A 42 2.37 -4.07 5.87
N THR A 43 1.54 -4.16 4.85
CA THR A 43 0.11 -4.42 5.01
C THR A 43 -0.21 -5.86 5.35
N HIS A 44 0.53 -6.84 4.81
CA HIS A 44 0.36 -8.27 5.08
C HIS A 44 1.56 -9.11 4.58
N ALA A 45 1.54 -10.42 4.86
CA ALA A 45 2.70 -11.32 4.72
C ALA A 45 2.91 -11.92 3.32
N HIS A 46 2.08 -11.61 2.30
CA HIS A 46 2.30 -12.17 0.98
C HIS A 46 3.60 -11.65 0.35
N PRO A 47 4.34 -12.50 -0.40
CA PRO A 47 5.64 -12.12 -0.97
C PRO A 47 5.60 -10.92 -1.91
N ASP A 48 4.50 -10.69 -2.60
CA ASP A 48 4.31 -9.54 -3.48
C ASP A 48 4.11 -8.21 -2.73
N HIS A 49 3.95 -8.25 -1.38
CA HIS A 49 3.90 -7.09 -0.48
C HIS A 49 5.09 -7.00 0.45
N VAL A 50 5.80 -8.11 0.73
CA VAL A 50 7.04 -8.07 1.50
C VAL A 50 8.09 -9.01 0.90
N ASP A 51 9.22 -8.45 0.48
CA ASP A 51 10.39 -9.22 0.07
C ASP A 51 11.35 -9.41 1.25
N VAL A 52 11.25 -10.54 1.91
CA VAL A 52 12.06 -10.86 3.10
C VAL A 52 13.56 -11.00 2.78
N GLU A 53 13.93 -11.22 1.51
CA GLU A 53 15.33 -11.34 1.10
C GLU A 53 15.97 -9.95 0.90
N ARG A 54 15.23 -8.99 0.35
CA ARG A 54 15.72 -7.63 0.07
C ARG A 54 15.51 -6.66 1.23
N LEU A 55 14.52 -6.90 2.08
CA LEU A 55 14.17 -6.03 3.20
C LEU A 55 15.33 -5.76 4.17
N PRO A 56 16.18 -6.73 4.58
CA PRO A 56 17.29 -6.47 5.50
C PRO A 56 18.29 -5.42 4.97
N ALA A 57 18.68 -5.50 3.70
CA ALA A 57 19.60 -4.54 3.10
C ALA A 57 18.99 -3.13 3.01
N LEU A 58 17.69 -3.03 2.69
CA LEU A 58 16.97 -1.76 2.71
C LEU A 58 16.96 -1.13 4.11
N LEU A 59 16.71 -1.93 5.14
CA LEU A 59 16.68 -1.46 6.53
C LEU A 59 18.09 -1.06 7.04
N GLU A 60 19.13 -1.77 6.61
CA GLU A 60 20.52 -1.40 6.92
C GLU A 60 20.91 -0.05 6.30
N ALA A 61 20.47 0.22 5.05
CA ALA A 61 20.67 1.51 4.39
C ALA A 61 19.84 2.64 5.03
N ASN A 62 18.81 2.28 5.85
CA ASN A 62 17.87 3.19 6.48
C ASN A 62 17.74 2.86 7.98
N ASP A 63 18.84 2.81 8.73
CA ASP A 63 18.92 2.36 10.12
C ASP A 63 18.07 3.17 11.11
N GLY A 64 17.68 4.39 10.72
CA GLY A 64 16.74 5.25 11.46
C GLY A 64 15.28 5.00 11.16
N ALA A 65 14.95 4.22 10.13
CA ALA A 65 13.58 3.97 9.73
C ALA A 65 12.85 3.03 10.68
N VAL A 66 11.61 3.37 11.05
CA VAL A 66 10.78 2.46 11.84
C VAL A 66 10.11 1.43 10.93
N LEU A 67 10.22 0.13 11.27
CA LEU A 67 9.50 -0.93 10.57
C LEU A 67 8.19 -1.25 11.33
N ARG A 68 7.07 -1.10 10.63
CA ARG A 68 5.72 -1.47 11.09
C ARG A 68 5.13 -2.52 10.16
N ALA A 69 4.43 -3.49 10.72
CA ALA A 69 3.79 -4.53 9.93
C ALA A 69 2.48 -4.98 10.57
N GLU A 70 1.57 -5.48 9.75
CA GLU A 70 0.42 -6.21 10.24
C GLU A 70 0.86 -7.28 11.25
N PRO A 71 0.09 -7.60 12.32
CA PRO A 71 0.56 -8.41 13.44
C PRO A 71 1.10 -9.81 13.09
N GLU A 72 0.42 -10.55 12.19
CA GLU A 72 0.88 -11.88 11.74
C GLU A 72 2.16 -11.74 10.90
N THR A 73 2.24 -10.70 10.09
CA THR A 73 3.43 -10.32 9.30
C THR A 73 4.61 -9.98 10.21
N ALA A 74 4.39 -9.17 11.25
CA ALA A 74 5.43 -8.84 12.22
C ALA A 74 5.95 -10.08 12.96
N ALA A 75 5.08 -11.03 13.28
CA ALA A 75 5.46 -12.30 13.90
C ALA A 75 6.31 -13.17 12.95
N SER A 76 5.91 -13.28 11.68
CA SER A 76 6.64 -14.03 10.65
C SER A 76 8.02 -13.43 10.35
N LEU A 77 8.12 -12.10 10.29
CA LEU A 77 9.40 -11.40 10.11
C LEU A 77 10.36 -11.67 11.26
N ARG A 78 9.87 -11.72 12.50
CA ARG A 78 10.69 -12.03 13.68
C ARG A 78 11.27 -13.45 13.60
N GLU A 79 10.52 -14.42 13.09
CA GLU A 79 11.02 -15.77 12.85
C GLU A 79 12.18 -15.79 11.83
N SER A 80 12.22 -14.81 10.93
CA SER A 80 13.29 -14.58 9.95
C SER A 80 14.39 -13.64 10.47
N GLY A 81 14.35 -13.25 11.75
CA GLY A 81 15.34 -12.37 12.37
C GLY A 81 15.18 -10.87 12.05
N ILE A 82 14.03 -10.47 11.53
CA ILE A 82 13.72 -9.07 11.21
C ILE A 82 12.73 -8.53 12.26
N GLU A 83 13.18 -7.57 13.07
CA GLU A 83 12.33 -6.99 14.11
C GLU A 83 11.38 -5.93 13.52
N ALA A 84 10.08 -6.18 13.62
CA ALA A 84 9.03 -5.26 13.25
C ALA A 84 8.07 -5.04 14.42
N THR A 85 7.60 -3.80 14.58
CA THR A 85 6.53 -3.51 15.54
C THR A 85 5.18 -3.70 14.87
N ALA A 86 4.28 -4.42 15.54
CA ALA A 86 2.93 -4.65 15.02
C ALA A 86 2.13 -3.34 14.89
N LEU A 87 1.39 -3.22 13.80
CA LEU A 87 0.39 -2.19 13.54
C LEU A 87 -0.98 -2.87 13.42
N HIS A 88 -1.83 -2.66 14.41
CA HIS A 88 -3.20 -3.20 14.37
C HIS A 88 -4.17 -2.19 13.71
N ALA A 89 -5.31 -2.69 13.25
CA ALA A 89 -6.41 -1.82 12.90
C ALA A 89 -6.84 -0.95 14.10
N GLY A 90 -6.93 0.35 13.89
CA GLY A 90 -7.23 1.34 14.94
C GLY A 90 -6.00 1.91 15.65
N ASP A 91 -4.83 1.28 15.51
CA ASP A 91 -3.58 1.86 16.02
C ASP A 91 -3.11 3.00 15.10
N ALA A 92 -2.29 3.88 15.69
CA ALA A 92 -1.58 4.90 14.93
C ALA A 92 -0.25 5.25 15.60
N PHE A 93 0.69 5.73 14.79
CA PHE A 93 1.94 6.32 15.26
C PHE A 93 2.28 7.55 14.41
N ASP A 94 3.14 8.39 14.95
CA ASP A 94 3.59 9.59 14.25
C ASP A 94 5.07 9.41 13.87
N VAL A 95 5.41 9.81 12.65
CA VAL A 95 6.78 9.80 12.13
C VAL A 95 7.03 11.05 11.30
N ALA A 96 8.07 11.83 11.62
CA ALA A 96 8.45 13.07 10.94
C ALA A 96 7.26 14.03 10.66
N GLY A 97 6.29 14.12 11.60
CA GLY A 97 5.10 14.96 11.48
C GLY A 97 3.95 14.38 10.65
N VAL A 98 4.08 13.13 10.23
CA VAL A 98 3.02 12.39 9.52
C VAL A 98 2.40 11.37 10.48
N ARG A 99 1.07 11.34 10.53
CA ARG A 99 0.30 10.32 11.24
C ARG A 99 0.08 9.13 10.32
N VAL A 100 0.52 7.96 10.76
CA VAL A 100 0.31 6.67 10.09
C VAL A 100 -0.68 5.86 10.91
N ALA A 101 -1.80 5.46 10.31
CA ALA A 101 -2.85 4.72 11.02
C ALA A 101 -3.25 3.44 10.29
N GLY A 102 -3.53 2.38 11.07
CA GLY A 102 -4.00 1.09 10.56
C GLY A 102 -5.53 1.05 10.44
N ALA A 103 -6.05 0.45 9.34
CA ALA A 103 -7.47 0.24 9.11
C ALA A 103 -7.75 -1.19 8.61
N GLY A 104 -8.95 -1.74 8.89
CA GLY A 104 -9.35 -3.09 8.50
C GLY A 104 -8.83 -4.14 9.47
N GLY A 105 -8.25 -5.24 8.99
CA GLY A 105 -7.68 -6.28 9.84
C GLY A 105 -7.58 -7.66 9.18
N ARG A 106 -8.24 -7.87 8.05
CA ARG A 106 -8.25 -9.16 7.34
C ARG A 106 -8.03 -8.99 5.85
N HIS A 107 -7.22 -9.86 5.29
CA HIS A 107 -7.06 -10.01 3.84
C HIS A 107 -8.39 -10.41 3.19
N ALA A 108 -8.61 -10.05 1.92
CA ALA A 108 -9.76 -10.54 1.16
C ALA A 108 -9.77 -12.08 1.06
N VAL A 109 -10.93 -12.68 0.83
CA VAL A 109 -11.03 -14.13 0.64
C VAL A 109 -10.55 -14.49 -0.76
N ILE A 110 -9.47 -15.26 -0.86
CA ILE A 110 -8.99 -15.81 -2.14
C ILE A 110 -9.85 -17.00 -2.55
N HIS A 111 -9.97 -17.99 -1.68
CA HIS A 111 -10.81 -19.18 -1.86
C HIS A 111 -11.17 -19.77 -0.49
N ALA A 112 -12.26 -20.53 -0.41
CA ALA A 112 -12.69 -21.15 0.85
C ALA A 112 -11.66 -22.13 1.44
N ASP A 113 -10.84 -22.74 0.59
CA ASP A 113 -9.79 -23.70 0.99
C ASP A 113 -8.43 -23.04 1.26
N VAL A 114 -8.31 -21.71 1.08
CA VAL A 114 -7.10 -20.94 1.38
C VAL A 114 -7.29 -20.22 2.72
N PRO A 115 -6.41 -20.46 3.71
CA PRO A 115 -6.49 -19.75 4.98
C PRO A 115 -6.45 -18.23 4.77
N ARG A 116 -7.36 -17.53 5.44
CA ARG A 116 -7.42 -16.07 5.39
C ARG A 116 -6.45 -15.50 6.42
N ILE A 117 -5.47 -14.75 5.98
CA ILE A 117 -4.47 -14.09 6.81
C ILE A 117 -4.90 -12.69 7.25
N GLY A 118 -4.11 -12.05 8.13
CA GLY A 118 -4.27 -10.65 8.48
C GLY A 118 -3.95 -9.73 7.31
N ASN A 119 -4.52 -8.53 7.32
CA ASN A 119 -4.19 -7.40 6.44
C ASN A 119 -4.55 -6.10 7.16
N VAL A 120 -3.63 -5.16 7.20
CA VAL A 120 -3.88 -3.81 7.69
C VAL A 120 -3.74 -2.81 6.56
N GLY A 121 -4.81 -2.11 6.21
CA GLY A 121 -4.71 -0.95 5.32
C GLY A 121 -4.06 0.22 6.05
N VAL A 122 -3.37 1.08 5.32
CA VAL A 122 -2.54 2.16 5.88
C VAL A 122 -3.07 3.52 5.44
N LEU A 123 -3.37 4.38 6.41
CA LEU A 123 -3.68 5.79 6.21
C LEU A 123 -2.44 6.64 6.51
N LEU A 124 -2.11 7.57 5.62
CA LEU A 124 -1.06 8.57 5.81
C LEU A 124 -1.69 9.96 5.77
N ALA A 125 -1.54 10.74 6.83
CA ALA A 125 -2.08 12.08 6.93
C ALA A 125 -1.03 13.05 7.51
N ALA A 126 -0.84 14.19 6.87
CA ALA A 126 -0.01 15.29 7.35
C ALA A 126 -0.79 16.61 7.29
N GLU A 127 -0.44 17.57 8.13
CA GLU A 127 -1.13 18.87 8.17
C GLU A 127 -0.97 19.63 6.84
N GLY A 128 -2.10 20.00 6.24
CA GLY A 128 -2.13 20.75 4.98
C GLY A 128 -1.88 19.90 3.73
N GLU A 129 -1.74 18.58 3.87
CA GLU A 129 -1.52 17.64 2.78
C GLU A 129 -2.74 16.72 2.59
N PRO A 130 -2.94 16.14 1.39
CA PRO A 130 -3.97 15.12 1.17
C PRO A 130 -3.76 13.89 2.06
N THR A 131 -4.85 13.22 2.43
CA THR A 131 -4.82 11.93 3.14
C THR A 131 -4.80 10.80 2.14
N LEU A 132 -3.75 9.96 2.17
CA LEU A 132 -3.64 8.73 1.37
C LEU A 132 -4.21 7.54 2.13
N PHE A 133 -4.94 6.66 1.42
CA PHE A 133 -5.28 5.31 1.89
C PHE A 133 -4.72 4.24 0.95
N HIS A 134 -3.90 3.34 1.52
CA HIS A 134 -3.40 2.11 0.88
C HIS A 134 -4.09 0.92 1.55
N PRO A 135 -5.04 0.22 0.91
CA PRO A 135 -5.85 -0.81 1.56
C PRO A 135 -5.13 -2.15 1.77
N GLY A 136 -3.93 -2.34 1.20
CA GLY A 136 -3.35 -3.66 1.02
C GLY A 136 -4.27 -4.51 0.15
N ASP A 137 -4.44 -5.78 0.50
CA ASP A 137 -5.25 -6.75 -0.23
C ASP A 137 -6.63 -6.97 0.42
N SER A 138 -7.36 -5.87 0.59
CA SER A 138 -8.71 -5.92 1.16
C SER A 138 -9.55 -4.72 0.75
N TYR A 139 -10.86 -4.96 0.53
CA TYR A 139 -11.87 -3.91 0.36
C TYR A 139 -12.76 -3.74 1.62
N GLU A 140 -12.36 -4.35 2.75
CA GLU A 140 -13.17 -4.37 3.98
C GLU A 140 -13.21 -3.00 4.67
N ALA A 141 -12.09 -2.26 4.66
CA ALA A 141 -12.01 -0.96 5.30
C ALA A 141 -12.40 0.17 4.34
N VAL A 142 -13.32 1.03 4.77
CA VAL A 142 -13.77 2.23 4.05
C VAL A 142 -13.60 3.43 4.99
N PRO A 143 -12.36 3.91 5.20
CA PRO A 143 -12.13 5.04 6.08
C PRO A 143 -12.68 6.34 5.49
N ALA A 144 -13.16 7.23 6.35
CA ALA A 144 -13.63 8.55 5.94
C ALA A 144 -12.46 9.53 5.76
N GLY A 145 -12.65 10.54 4.91
CA GLY A 145 -11.68 11.64 4.75
C GLY A 145 -10.45 11.25 3.93
N VAL A 146 -10.57 10.27 3.04
CA VAL A 146 -9.53 9.89 2.10
C VAL A 146 -9.58 10.81 0.89
N ASP A 147 -8.47 11.47 0.57
CA ASP A 147 -8.33 12.32 -0.61
C ASP A 147 -7.71 11.57 -1.78
N VAL A 148 -6.75 10.67 -1.48
CA VAL A 148 -6.01 9.87 -2.45
C VAL A 148 -6.15 8.38 -2.11
N LEU A 149 -6.60 7.58 -3.08
CA LEU A 149 -6.76 6.14 -2.91
C LEU A 149 -5.75 5.36 -3.78
N ALA A 150 -4.96 4.48 -3.16
CA ALA A 150 -4.24 3.43 -3.87
C ALA A 150 -5.22 2.29 -4.17
N VAL A 151 -5.52 2.05 -5.46
CA VAL A 151 -6.57 1.12 -5.89
C VAL A 151 -5.98 -0.21 -6.30
N PRO A 152 -6.20 -1.33 -5.55
CA PRO A 152 -5.83 -2.66 -6.03
C PRO A 152 -6.63 -2.99 -7.30
N LEU A 153 -5.91 -3.03 -8.43
CA LEU A 153 -6.55 -3.09 -9.76
C LEU A 153 -6.96 -4.49 -10.16
N ASN A 154 -6.14 -5.48 -9.81
CA ASN A 154 -6.36 -6.88 -10.16
C ASN A 154 -5.68 -7.83 -9.17
N ALA A 155 -6.42 -8.80 -8.67
CA ALA A 155 -5.91 -9.83 -7.78
C ALA A 155 -6.72 -11.12 -7.92
N PRO A 156 -6.20 -12.29 -7.50
CA PRO A 156 -6.97 -13.54 -7.48
C PRO A 156 -8.26 -13.48 -6.66
N TRP A 157 -8.34 -12.54 -5.71
CA TRP A 157 -9.49 -12.33 -4.82
C TRP A 157 -10.42 -11.21 -5.29
N ALA A 158 -10.00 -10.37 -6.26
CA ALA A 158 -10.73 -9.19 -6.69
C ALA A 158 -11.50 -9.43 -7.99
N ALA A 159 -12.78 -9.05 -8.00
CA ALA A 159 -13.52 -8.85 -9.24
C ALA A 159 -13.66 -7.35 -9.52
N LEU A 160 -13.51 -6.92 -10.78
CA LEU A 160 -13.58 -5.50 -11.18
C LEU A 160 -14.81 -4.76 -10.64
N LYS A 161 -15.97 -5.44 -10.58
CA LYS A 161 -17.18 -4.84 -9.99
C LYS A 161 -17.00 -4.46 -8.52
N GLU A 162 -16.28 -5.30 -7.76
CA GLU A 162 -16.00 -5.07 -6.34
C GLU A 162 -14.98 -3.95 -6.16
N THR A 163 -13.98 -3.87 -7.06
CA THR A 163 -13.04 -2.74 -7.11
C THR A 163 -13.77 -1.41 -7.33
N VAL A 164 -14.71 -1.37 -8.30
CA VAL A 164 -15.50 -0.16 -8.58
C VAL A 164 -16.39 0.21 -7.39
N ASP A 165 -17.05 -0.77 -6.77
CA ASP A 165 -17.90 -0.53 -5.60
C ASP A 165 -17.08 -0.03 -4.40
N PHE A 166 -15.88 -0.56 -4.19
CA PHE A 166 -14.94 -0.10 -3.16
C PHE A 166 -14.49 1.35 -3.41
N VAL A 167 -14.06 1.68 -4.63
CA VAL A 167 -13.66 3.05 -5.02
C VAL A 167 -14.78 4.05 -4.73
N ARG A 168 -16.02 3.71 -5.09
CA ARG A 168 -17.20 4.53 -4.81
C ARG A 168 -17.48 4.68 -3.31
N ALA A 169 -17.29 3.59 -2.56
CA ALA A 169 -17.54 3.58 -1.13
C ALA A 169 -16.51 4.46 -0.37
N VAL A 170 -15.24 4.42 -0.75
CA VAL A 170 -14.19 5.29 -0.18
C VAL A 170 -14.41 6.75 -0.57
N GLY A 171 -14.80 7.01 -1.83
CA GLY A 171 -15.17 8.34 -2.29
C GLY A 171 -14.02 9.33 -2.39
N ALA A 172 -12.78 8.85 -2.55
CA ALA A 172 -11.62 9.69 -2.79
C ALA A 172 -11.76 10.46 -4.13
N SER A 173 -11.21 11.67 -4.18
CA SER A 173 -11.27 12.49 -5.40
C SER A 173 -10.19 12.12 -6.42
N ALA A 174 -9.03 11.63 -5.95
CA ALA A 174 -7.90 11.23 -6.78
C ALA A 174 -7.32 9.90 -6.30
N GLY A 175 -6.49 9.27 -7.14
CA GLY A 175 -5.82 8.03 -6.78
C GLY A 175 -4.84 7.55 -7.82
N LEU A 176 -4.23 6.43 -7.53
CA LEU A 176 -3.36 5.69 -8.44
C LEU A 176 -3.70 4.20 -8.34
N VAL A 177 -3.34 3.44 -9.38
CA VAL A 177 -3.53 1.99 -9.34
C VAL A 177 -2.32 1.32 -8.69
N ILE A 178 -2.59 0.26 -7.94
CA ILE A 178 -1.63 -0.69 -7.39
C ILE A 178 -2.09 -2.11 -7.70
N HIS A 179 -1.32 -3.11 -7.28
CA HIS A 179 -1.62 -4.53 -7.48
C HIS A 179 -1.83 -4.88 -8.96
N ASP A 180 -1.01 -4.30 -9.83
CA ASP A 180 -1.11 -4.37 -11.29
C ASP A 180 -0.04 -5.25 -11.94
N GLY A 181 0.94 -5.74 -11.17
CA GLY A 181 2.08 -6.51 -11.67
C GLY A 181 1.74 -7.82 -12.38
N LEU A 182 0.51 -8.32 -12.24
CA LEU A 182 0.00 -9.50 -12.95
C LEU A 182 -0.70 -9.16 -14.27
N LEU A 183 -0.90 -7.88 -14.58
CA LEU A 183 -1.60 -7.44 -15.77
C LEU A 183 -0.63 -7.17 -16.93
N ALA A 184 -0.94 -7.70 -18.09
CA ALA A 184 -0.36 -7.19 -19.35
C ALA A 184 -0.99 -5.82 -19.69
N ALA A 185 -0.31 -5.03 -20.52
CA ALA A 185 -0.76 -3.68 -20.89
C ALA A 185 -2.23 -3.58 -21.35
N PRO A 186 -2.80 -4.50 -22.14
CA PRO A 186 -4.23 -4.46 -22.47
C PRO A 186 -5.15 -4.64 -21.27
N GLY A 187 -4.77 -5.52 -20.31
CA GLY A 187 -5.54 -5.73 -19.08
C GLY A 187 -5.50 -4.48 -18.20
N HIS A 188 -4.30 -3.92 -18.00
CA HIS A 188 -4.12 -2.68 -17.26
C HIS A 188 -5.00 -1.54 -17.81
N ALA A 189 -4.98 -1.33 -19.14
CA ALA A 189 -5.79 -0.32 -19.79
C ALA A 189 -7.32 -0.55 -19.61
N VAL A 190 -7.78 -1.80 -19.73
CA VAL A 190 -9.20 -2.12 -19.56
C VAL A 190 -9.67 -1.88 -18.14
N TYR A 191 -8.96 -2.43 -17.15
CA TYR A 191 -9.33 -2.29 -15.74
C TYR A 191 -9.21 -0.84 -15.25
N GLY A 192 -8.11 -0.16 -15.58
CA GLY A 192 -7.89 1.25 -15.21
C GLY A 192 -8.96 2.18 -15.80
N ASN A 193 -9.34 1.99 -17.08
CA ASN A 193 -10.41 2.77 -17.70
C ASN A 193 -11.77 2.52 -17.03
N GLN A 194 -12.06 1.30 -16.59
CA GLN A 194 -13.29 1.00 -15.87
C GLN A 194 -13.32 1.65 -14.49
N VAL A 195 -12.20 1.62 -13.76
CA VAL A 195 -12.07 2.30 -12.46
C VAL A 195 -12.28 3.81 -12.61
N ARG A 196 -11.65 4.45 -13.60
CA ARG A 196 -11.87 5.88 -13.89
C ARG A 196 -13.32 6.19 -14.21
N SER A 197 -13.89 5.48 -15.18
CA SER A 197 -15.21 5.82 -15.72
C SER A 197 -16.36 5.46 -14.80
N LEU A 198 -16.28 4.34 -14.10
CA LEU A 198 -17.35 3.85 -13.22
C LEU A 198 -17.10 4.23 -11.75
N GLY A 199 -15.85 4.27 -11.30
CA GLY A 199 -15.49 4.67 -9.94
C GLY A 199 -15.62 6.18 -9.69
N GLY A 200 -15.49 6.99 -10.73
CA GLY A 200 -15.50 8.45 -10.61
C GLY A 200 -14.23 9.02 -9.98
N LEU A 201 -13.12 8.26 -10.04
CA LEU A 201 -11.83 8.59 -9.47
C LEU A 201 -10.91 9.21 -10.53
N ASP A 202 -10.26 10.35 -10.20
CA ASP A 202 -9.15 10.88 -11.00
C ASP A 202 -7.90 9.99 -10.80
N VAL A 203 -7.78 8.95 -11.62
CA VAL A 203 -6.66 8.00 -11.56
C VAL A 203 -5.46 8.60 -12.27
N ARG A 204 -4.39 8.88 -11.52
CA ARG A 204 -3.12 9.33 -12.04
C ARG A 204 -2.19 8.15 -12.29
N GLU A 205 -1.46 8.22 -13.40
CA GLU A 205 -0.48 7.21 -13.81
C GLU A 205 0.85 7.88 -14.14
N SER A 206 1.94 7.21 -13.84
CA SER A 206 3.29 7.63 -14.24
C SER A 206 3.93 6.58 -15.13
N GLU A 207 4.84 7.02 -16.00
CA GLU A 207 5.73 6.11 -16.71
C GLU A 207 6.98 5.87 -15.86
N GLY A 208 7.15 4.63 -15.39
CA GLY A 208 8.27 4.25 -14.52
C GLY A 208 8.22 4.96 -13.15
N PRO A 209 9.37 5.08 -12.46
CA PRO A 209 9.45 5.63 -11.11
C PRO A 209 9.40 7.18 -11.08
N THR A 210 8.55 7.79 -11.92
CA THR A 210 8.33 9.24 -11.90
C THR A 210 7.29 9.57 -10.82
N PRO A 211 7.58 10.49 -9.87
CA PRO A 211 6.63 10.85 -8.84
C PRO A 211 5.34 11.46 -9.39
N LEU A 212 4.22 11.05 -8.84
CA LEU A 212 2.91 11.68 -9.03
C LEU A 212 2.70 12.72 -7.92
N GLU A 213 2.22 13.90 -8.30
CA GLU A 213 1.86 14.96 -7.34
C GLU A 213 0.36 14.89 -7.01
N PHE A 214 0.01 14.98 -5.73
CA PHE A 214 -1.37 15.00 -5.25
C PHE A 214 -1.61 16.19 -4.33
#